data_4ab00619cf3a770f03f91b9b59c76c00
#
_entry.id   4ab00619cf3a770f03f91b9b59c76c00
#
_cell.length_a   1.000
_cell.length_b   1.000
_cell.length_c   1.000
_cell.angle_alpha   90.00
_cell.angle_beta   90.00
_cell.angle_gamma   90.00
#
_symmetry.space_group_name_H-M   'P 1'
#
loop_
_entity.id
_entity.type
_entity.pdbx_description
1 polymer ?
#
loop_
_entity_poly.entity_id
_entity_poly.type
_entity_poly.pdbx_seq_one_letter_code
_entity_poly.pdbx_strand_id
1 'polypeptide(L)'
;YLPFVNRSAVAGILTTGVMRTLLFLAVLGVVVTGVTLSSENPPASVFQHALGPIGKNIFGVVIFAAAMSSVIGSAYTSATFLKTLHKSLLNKNNLIVITFIVISTFVFLFIGKPVSLLIIAGAINGWILPITLGAILIASRKKSIVGNYQHPTWMLVFGIIAVIVT
;
A
#
# COMPACT_ATOMS: atom_id res chain seq x y z
N TYR A 1 -19.16 -16.35 -2.98
CA TYR A 1 -18.31 -15.18 -2.68
C TYR A 1 -16.81 -15.43 -2.91
N LEU A 2 -16.25 -16.58 -2.51
CA LEU A 2 -14.82 -16.89 -2.64
C LEU A 2 -14.26 -16.77 -4.08
N PRO A 3 -14.92 -17.30 -5.14
CA PRO A 3 -14.39 -17.17 -6.49
C PRO A 3 -14.32 -15.72 -6.98
N PHE A 4 -15.29 -14.89 -6.58
CA PHE A 4 -15.33 -13.47 -6.93
C PHE A 4 -14.21 -12.68 -6.24
N VAL A 5 -14.01 -12.93 -4.95
CA VAL A 5 -12.92 -12.28 -4.17
C VAL A 5 -11.55 -12.65 -4.73
N ASN A 6 -11.34 -13.92 -5.06
CA ASN A 6 -10.08 -14.37 -5.65
C ASN A 6 -9.81 -13.72 -7.01
N ARG A 7 -10.81 -13.67 -7.90
CA ARG A 7 -10.69 -13.03 -9.21
C ARG A 7 -10.40 -11.52 -9.09
N SER A 8 -11.07 -10.83 -8.18
CA SER A 8 -10.85 -9.41 -7.95
C SER A 8 -9.46 -9.13 -7.37
N ALA A 9 -9.00 -9.96 -6.43
CA ALA A 9 -7.67 -9.83 -5.85
C ALA A 9 -6.57 -10.07 -6.90
N VAL A 10 -6.66 -11.12 -7.70
CA VAL A 10 -5.70 -11.42 -8.77
C VAL A 10 -5.68 -10.32 -9.81
N ALA A 11 -6.85 -9.85 -10.26
CA ALA A 11 -6.94 -8.74 -11.21
C ALA A 11 -6.30 -7.46 -10.65
N GLY A 12 -6.56 -7.13 -9.38
CA GLY A 12 -5.95 -5.98 -8.71
C GLY A 12 -4.43 -6.07 -8.64
N ILE A 13 -3.89 -7.23 -8.27
CA ILE A 13 -2.44 -7.47 -8.21
C ILE A 13 -1.80 -7.34 -9.59
N LEU A 14 -2.39 -7.97 -10.62
CA LEU A 14 -1.88 -7.90 -11.99
C LEU A 14 -1.90 -6.47 -12.52
N THR A 15 -3.01 -5.76 -12.37
CA THR A 15 -3.14 -4.36 -12.82
C THR A 15 -2.11 -3.48 -12.11
N THR A 16 -1.95 -3.62 -10.80
CA THR A 16 -0.97 -2.86 -10.03
C THR A 16 0.46 -3.19 -10.46
N GLY A 17 0.76 -4.47 -10.71
CA GLY A 17 2.07 -4.92 -11.20
C GLY A 17 2.41 -4.30 -12.55
N VAL A 18 1.48 -4.36 -13.51
CA VAL A 18 1.66 -3.75 -14.83
C VAL A 18 1.88 -2.24 -14.72
N MET A 19 1.04 -1.53 -13.94
CA MET A 19 1.18 -0.09 -13.75
C MET A 19 2.51 0.30 -13.12
N ARG A 20 2.99 -0.44 -12.12
CA ARG A 20 4.31 -0.20 -11.50
C ARG A 20 5.45 -0.42 -12.49
N THR A 21 5.38 -1.46 -13.31
CA THR A 21 6.38 -1.73 -14.35
C THR A 21 6.41 -0.62 -15.39
N LEU A 22 5.25 -0.16 -15.87
CA LEU A 22 5.17 0.94 -16.82
C LEU A 22 5.72 2.25 -16.24
N LEU A 23 5.39 2.57 -14.99
CA LEU A 23 5.95 3.75 -14.31
C LEU A 23 7.47 3.64 -14.14
N PHE A 24 7.98 2.48 -13.77
CA PHE A 24 9.42 2.25 -13.67
C PHE A 24 10.13 2.45 -15.00
N LEU A 25 9.58 1.90 -16.08
CA LEU A 25 10.13 2.06 -17.43
C LEU A 25 10.08 3.52 -17.90
N ALA A 26 9.01 4.25 -17.57
CA ALA A 26 8.89 5.68 -17.88
C ALA A 26 9.97 6.51 -17.15
N VAL A 27 10.16 6.23 -15.84
CA VAL A 27 11.24 6.87 -15.05
C VAL A 27 12.61 6.55 -15.62
N LEU A 28 12.86 5.28 -15.93
CA LEU A 28 14.12 4.83 -16.52
C LEU A 28 14.38 5.51 -17.86
N GLY A 29 13.37 5.61 -18.72
CA GLY A 29 13.46 6.33 -19.98
C GLY A 29 13.89 7.79 -19.84
N VAL A 30 13.34 8.50 -18.85
CA VAL A 30 13.72 9.89 -18.58
C VAL A 30 15.12 9.99 -17.99
N VAL A 31 15.49 9.10 -17.06
CA VAL A 31 16.82 9.13 -16.41
C VAL A 31 17.95 8.83 -17.42
N VAL A 32 17.73 7.90 -18.34
CA VAL A 32 18.72 7.56 -19.39
C VAL A 32 19.03 8.75 -20.31
N THR A 33 18.13 9.72 -20.44
CA THR A 33 18.40 10.96 -21.19
C THR A 33 19.33 11.94 -20.46
N GLY A 34 19.84 11.57 -19.27
CA GLY A 34 20.76 12.41 -18.49
C GLY A 34 20.08 13.51 -17.67
N VAL A 35 18.77 13.48 -17.56
CA VAL A 35 18.00 14.45 -16.78
C VAL A 35 18.14 14.17 -15.28
N THR A 36 18.47 15.19 -14.52
CA THR A 36 18.47 15.13 -13.05
C THR A 36 17.05 15.34 -12.52
N LEU A 37 16.54 14.34 -11.80
CA LEU A 37 15.23 14.43 -11.18
C LEU A 37 15.25 15.30 -9.93
N SER A 38 14.19 16.07 -9.70
CA SER A 38 14.02 16.84 -8.47
C SER A 38 13.97 15.91 -7.25
N SER A 39 14.79 16.19 -6.24
CA SER A 39 14.80 15.44 -4.98
C SER A 39 13.53 15.65 -4.15
N GLU A 40 12.80 16.74 -4.37
CA GLU A 40 11.55 17.02 -3.63
C GLU A 40 10.36 16.24 -4.17
N ASN A 41 10.27 16.09 -5.50
CA ASN A 41 9.18 15.36 -6.13
C ASN A 41 9.66 14.66 -7.42
N PRO A 42 10.41 13.55 -7.31
CA PRO A 42 10.96 12.84 -8.46
C PRO A 42 9.90 12.43 -9.48
N PRO A 43 8.73 11.85 -9.09
CA PRO A 43 7.72 11.48 -10.07
C PRO A 43 7.17 12.66 -10.86
N ALA A 44 6.88 13.79 -10.22
CA ALA A 44 6.39 14.98 -10.93
C ALA A 44 7.40 15.51 -11.95
N SER A 45 8.71 15.45 -11.64
CA SER A 45 9.75 15.85 -12.56
C SER A 45 9.85 14.94 -13.79
N VAL A 46 9.61 13.64 -13.64
CA VAL A 46 9.54 12.68 -14.76
C VAL A 46 8.43 13.07 -15.73
N PHE A 47 7.22 13.31 -15.22
CA PHE A 47 6.08 13.71 -16.06
C PHE A 47 6.29 15.09 -16.70
N GLN A 48 6.97 16.00 -15.98
CA GLN A 48 7.30 17.31 -16.52
C GLN A 48 8.32 17.21 -17.67
N HIS A 49 9.32 16.34 -17.57
CA HIS A 49 10.28 16.13 -18.65
C HIS A 49 9.69 15.38 -19.83
N ALA A 50 8.79 14.43 -19.61
CA ALA A 50 8.18 13.64 -20.67
C ALA A 50 7.13 14.43 -21.49
N LEU A 51 6.30 15.25 -20.83
CA LEU A 51 5.12 15.90 -21.41
C LEU A 51 5.05 17.41 -21.16
N GLY A 52 6.13 18.01 -20.63
CA GLY A 52 6.16 19.41 -20.27
C GLY A 52 5.23 19.81 -19.11
N PRO A 53 4.84 21.09 -19.01
CA PRO A 53 3.96 21.58 -17.92
C PRO A 53 2.62 20.86 -17.84
N ILE A 54 2.09 20.41 -18.99
CA ILE A 54 0.83 19.67 -19.05
C ILE A 54 0.99 18.32 -18.32
N GLY A 55 2.10 17.62 -18.54
CA GLY A 55 2.36 16.34 -17.85
C GLY A 55 2.44 16.51 -16.34
N LYS A 56 3.08 17.56 -15.84
CA LYS A 56 3.12 17.88 -14.42
C LYS A 56 1.72 18.12 -13.84
N ASN A 57 0.86 18.84 -14.53
CA ASN A 57 -0.50 19.14 -14.08
C ASN A 57 -1.37 17.88 -14.06
N ILE A 58 -1.31 17.07 -15.13
CA ILE A 58 -2.03 15.78 -15.18
C ILE A 58 -1.57 14.87 -14.04
N PHE A 59 -0.27 14.77 -13.81
CA PHE A 59 0.27 14.00 -12.69
C PHE A 59 -0.27 14.51 -11.35
N GLY A 60 -0.30 15.83 -11.14
CA GLY A 60 -0.84 16.44 -9.94
C GLY A 60 -2.30 16.07 -9.66
N VAL A 61 -3.15 16.10 -10.68
CA VAL A 61 -4.57 15.70 -10.57
C VAL A 61 -4.69 14.21 -10.27
N VAL A 62 -3.94 13.36 -10.97
CA VAL A 62 -3.98 11.91 -10.77
C VAL A 62 -3.51 11.53 -9.36
N ILE A 63 -2.39 12.11 -8.88
CA ILE A 63 -1.88 11.78 -7.54
C ILE A 63 -2.79 12.31 -6.44
N PHE A 64 -3.43 13.46 -6.66
CA PHE A 64 -4.43 13.98 -5.73
C PHE A 64 -5.64 13.04 -5.61
N ALA A 65 -6.20 12.60 -6.73
CA ALA A 65 -7.31 11.64 -6.74
C ALA A 65 -6.92 10.29 -6.08
N ALA A 66 -5.72 9.79 -6.38
CA ALA A 66 -5.18 8.57 -5.77
C ALA A 66 -4.98 8.73 -4.26
N ALA A 67 -4.47 9.88 -3.81
CA ALA A 67 -4.29 10.18 -2.39
C ALA A 67 -5.63 10.23 -1.65
N MET A 68 -6.64 10.89 -2.21
CA MET A 68 -7.99 10.94 -1.63
C MET A 68 -8.59 9.54 -1.46
N SER A 69 -8.50 8.71 -2.51
CA SER A 69 -8.97 7.32 -2.46
C SER A 69 -8.22 6.49 -1.42
N SER A 70 -6.89 6.66 -1.33
CA SER A 70 -6.04 5.96 -0.38
C SER A 70 -6.35 6.35 1.07
N VAL A 71 -6.54 7.64 1.36
CA VAL A 71 -6.89 8.12 2.70
C VAL A 71 -8.22 7.53 3.17
N ILE A 72 -9.24 7.52 2.31
CA ILE A 72 -10.55 6.94 2.64
C ILE A 72 -10.41 5.44 2.92
N GLY A 73 -9.73 4.70 2.06
CA GLY A 73 -9.54 3.25 2.21
C GLY A 73 -8.74 2.89 3.46
N SER A 74 -7.64 3.59 3.73
CA SER A 74 -6.80 3.34 4.91
C SER A 74 -7.49 3.71 6.21
N ALA A 75 -8.22 4.82 6.25
CA ALA A 75 -9.00 5.22 7.42
C ALA A 75 -10.09 4.20 7.77
N TYR A 76 -10.81 3.70 6.74
CA TYR A 76 -11.83 2.68 6.93
C TYR A 76 -11.24 1.35 7.43
N THR A 77 -10.14 0.90 6.82
CA THR A 77 -9.46 -0.34 7.21
C THR A 77 -8.93 -0.24 8.64
N SER A 78 -8.26 0.86 8.98
CA SER A 78 -7.71 1.09 10.33
C SER A 78 -8.82 1.16 11.38
N ALA A 79 -9.93 1.85 11.08
CA ALA A 79 -11.07 1.91 11.99
C ALA A 79 -11.70 0.53 12.23
N THR A 80 -11.80 -0.29 11.17
CA THR A 80 -12.32 -1.65 11.27
C THR A 80 -11.41 -2.53 12.12
N PHE A 81 -10.10 -2.47 11.94
CA PHE A 81 -9.14 -3.20 12.75
C PHE A 81 -9.20 -2.81 14.24
N LEU A 82 -9.23 -1.52 14.55
CA LEU A 82 -9.32 -1.05 15.93
C LEU A 82 -10.58 -1.50 16.64
N LYS A 83 -11.70 -1.59 15.94
CA LYS A 83 -12.95 -2.12 16.49
C LYS A 83 -12.87 -3.59 16.87
N THR A 84 -12.04 -4.39 16.19
CA THR A 84 -11.83 -5.80 16.55
C THR A 84 -11.02 -5.96 17.84
N LEU A 85 -10.19 -4.97 18.19
CA LEU A 85 -9.35 -5.01 19.39
C LEU A 85 -10.13 -4.63 20.66
N HIS A 86 -11.09 -3.69 20.58
CA HIS A 86 -11.80 -3.23 21.78
C HIS A 86 -13.28 -2.93 21.51
N LYS A 87 -14.16 -3.59 22.30
CA LYS A 87 -15.63 -3.46 22.16
C LYS A 87 -16.15 -2.02 22.34
N SER A 88 -15.48 -1.20 23.18
CA SER A 88 -15.86 0.21 23.39
C SER A 88 -15.73 1.09 22.15
N LEU A 89 -14.97 0.64 21.13
CA LEU A 89 -14.72 1.38 19.90
C LEU A 89 -15.78 1.12 18.81
N LEU A 90 -16.67 0.13 19.02
CA LEU A 90 -17.67 -0.27 18.03
C LEU A 90 -18.57 0.88 17.56
N ASN A 91 -18.94 1.78 18.45
CA ASN A 91 -19.86 2.89 18.15
C ASN A 91 -19.14 4.24 17.88
N LYS A 92 -17.79 4.26 17.88
CA LYS A 92 -17.00 5.51 17.78
C LYS A 92 -16.25 5.63 16.44
N ASN A 93 -16.87 5.19 15.34
CA ASN A 93 -16.22 5.18 14.02
C ASN A 93 -15.67 6.56 13.61
N ASN A 94 -16.49 7.59 13.73
CA ASN A 94 -16.11 8.95 13.32
C ASN A 94 -14.95 9.50 14.15
N LEU A 95 -14.96 9.22 15.46
CA LEU A 95 -13.90 9.65 16.36
C LEU A 95 -12.56 8.98 16.01
N ILE A 96 -12.58 7.68 15.70
CA ILE A 96 -11.38 6.93 15.28
C ILE A 96 -10.81 7.52 14.00
N VAL A 97 -11.65 7.73 12.98
CA VAL A 97 -11.22 8.28 11.68
C VAL A 97 -10.64 9.69 11.85
N ILE A 98 -11.33 10.56 12.59
CA ILE A 98 -10.85 11.93 12.86
C ILE A 98 -9.50 11.88 13.60
N THR A 99 -9.36 11.04 14.62
CA THR A 99 -8.10 10.90 15.37
C THR A 99 -6.96 10.46 14.46
N PHE A 100 -7.19 9.50 13.55
CA PHE A 100 -6.17 9.10 12.57
C PHE A 100 -5.76 10.24 11.65
N ILE A 101 -6.72 10.98 11.13
CA ILE A 101 -6.45 12.12 10.23
C ILE A 101 -5.66 13.18 10.97
N VAL A 102 -6.06 13.53 12.19
CA VAL A 102 -5.39 14.54 13.00
C VAL A 102 -3.95 14.11 13.31
N ILE A 103 -3.74 12.88 13.80
CA ILE A 103 -2.38 12.36 14.09
C ILE A 103 -1.52 12.36 12.82
N SER A 104 -2.04 11.88 11.69
CA SER A 104 -1.30 11.85 10.43
C SER A 104 -0.92 13.25 9.96
N THR A 105 -1.82 14.22 10.12
CA THR A 105 -1.56 15.63 9.79
C THR A 105 -0.47 16.22 10.68
N PHE A 106 -0.52 15.96 12.00
CA PHE A 106 0.52 16.39 12.91
C PHE A 106 1.89 15.80 12.55
N VAL A 107 1.96 14.49 12.32
CA VAL A 107 3.20 13.83 11.90
C VAL A 107 3.75 14.45 10.62
N PHE A 108 2.90 14.73 9.64
CA PHE A 108 3.30 15.39 8.41
C PHE A 108 3.85 16.81 8.65
N LEU A 109 3.18 17.60 9.48
CA LEU A 109 3.61 18.97 9.79
C LEU A 109 4.97 19.01 10.51
N PHE A 110 5.23 18.06 11.41
CA PHE A 110 6.51 17.99 12.13
C PHE A 110 7.67 17.52 11.25
N ILE A 111 7.44 16.57 10.37
CA ILE A 111 8.51 16.01 9.52
C ILE A 111 8.74 16.87 8.29
N GLY A 112 7.71 17.47 7.72
CA GLY A 112 7.76 18.44 6.63
C GLY A 112 8.33 17.92 5.29
N LYS A 113 8.72 16.64 5.20
CA LYS A 113 9.34 16.02 4.01
C LYS A 113 8.51 14.82 3.54
N PRO A 114 7.58 15.00 2.60
CA PRO A 114 6.67 13.94 2.18
C PRO A 114 7.40 12.71 1.61
N VAL A 115 8.49 12.90 0.87
CA VAL A 115 9.27 11.79 0.29
C VAL A 115 9.93 10.95 1.38
N SER A 116 10.50 11.57 2.40
CA SER A 116 11.11 10.85 3.54
C SER A 116 10.07 10.05 4.32
N LEU A 117 8.87 10.61 4.54
CA LEU A 117 7.77 9.91 5.18
C LEU A 117 7.33 8.68 4.37
N LEU A 118 7.25 8.81 3.03
CA LEU A 118 6.90 7.69 2.17
C LEU A 118 7.94 6.57 2.23
N ILE A 119 9.23 6.90 2.26
CA ILE A 119 10.32 5.93 2.35
C ILE A 119 10.26 5.19 3.70
N ILE A 120 10.10 5.92 4.80
CA ILE A 120 10.01 5.33 6.15
C ILE A 120 8.76 4.44 6.25
N ALA A 121 7.61 4.94 5.82
CA ALA A 121 6.37 4.17 5.85
C ALA A 121 6.46 2.92 4.96
N GLY A 122 7.10 3.02 3.79
CA GLY A 122 7.35 1.90 2.89
C GLY A 122 8.27 0.85 3.51
N ALA A 123 9.35 1.28 4.17
CA ALA A 123 10.26 0.39 4.87
C ALA A 123 9.56 -0.37 6.02
N ILE A 124 8.80 0.34 6.85
CA ILE A 124 8.03 -0.28 7.94
C ILE A 124 7.01 -1.29 7.37
N ASN A 125 6.32 -0.91 6.30
CA ASN A 125 5.33 -1.79 5.65
C ASN A 125 5.98 -3.04 5.05
N GLY A 126 7.20 -2.91 4.50
CA GLY A 126 8.00 -4.03 4.03
C GLY A 126 8.31 -5.04 5.13
N TRP A 127 8.58 -4.58 6.36
CA TRP A 127 8.83 -5.46 7.50
C TRP A 127 7.56 -6.15 8.05
N ILE A 128 6.43 -5.46 7.97
CA ILE A 128 5.13 -6.01 8.44
C ILE A 128 4.67 -7.18 7.57
N LEU A 129 4.94 -7.12 6.26
CA LEU A 129 4.47 -8.12 5.31
C LEU A 129 4.93 -9.56 5.64
N PRO A 130 6.25 -9.85 5.81
CA PRO A 130 6.71 -11.20 6.15
C PRO A 130 6.19 -11.67 7.51
N ILE A 131 6.08 -10.77 8.50
CA ILE A 131 5.55 -11.11 9.83
C ILE A 131 4.08 -11.54 9.71
N THR A 132 3.27 -10.75 9.02
CA THR A 132 1.83 -11.02 8.84
C THR A 132 1.61 -12.30 8.03
N LEU A 133 2.34 -12.46 6.93
CA LEU A 133 2.25 -13.65 6.09
C LEU A 133 2.70 -14.91 6.86
N GLY A 134 3.78 -14.82 7.62
CA GLY A 134 4.25 -15.90 8.50
C GLY A 134 3.20 -16.29 9.54
N ALA A 135 2.57 -15.31 10.19
CA ALA A 135 1.49 -15.55 11.14
C ALA A 135 0.29 -16.25 10.48
N ILE A 136 -0.10 -15.83 9.27
CA ILE A 136 -1.19 -16.46 8.50
C ILE A 136 -0.83 -17.90 8.14
N LEU A 137 0.39 -18.17 7.71
CA LEU A 137 0.85 -19.53 7.38
C LEU A 137 0.86 -20.44 8.62
N ILE A 138 1.25 -19.94 9.77
CA ILE A 138 1.18 -20.69 11.04
C ILE A 138 -0.28 -20.96 11.41
N ALA A 139 -1.13 -19.93 11.32
CA ALA A 139 -2.55 -20.04 11.62
C ALA A 139 -3.27 -21.05 10.69
N SER A 140 -2.90 -21.08 9.41
CA SER A 140 -3.49 -21.99 8.42
C SER A 140 -3.24 -23.49 8.70
N ARG A 141 -2.25 -23.81 9.56
CA ARG A 141 -1.94 -25.18 10.01
C ARG A 141 -2.63 -25.56 11.32
N LYS A 142 -3.18 -24.61 12.06
CA LYS A 142 -3.82 -24.90 13.35
C LYS A 142 -5.29 -25.28 13.16
N LYS A 143 -5.62 -26.55 13.39
CA LYS A 143 -6.99 -27.07 13.32
C LYS A 143 -7.98 -26.28 14.21
N SER A 144 -7.51 -25.73 15.33
CA SER A 144 -8.33 -24.89 16.22
C SER A 144 -8.79 -23.58 15.59
N ILE A 145 -8.10 -23.09 14.55
CA ILE A 145 -8.41 -21.84 13.84
C ILE A 145 -9.15 -22.11 12.54
N VAL A 146 -8.67 -23.09 11.75
CA VAL A 146 -9.18 -23.35 10.39
C VAL A 146 -10.13 -24.53 10.31
N GLY A 147 -10.39 -25.22 11.42
CA GLY A 147 -11.28 -26.38 11.46
C GLY A 147 -10.78 -27.52 10.56
N ASN A 148 -11.65 -27.99 9.66
CA ASN A 148 -11.34 -29.07 8.72
C ASN A 148 -10.71 -28.60 7.40
N TYR A 149 -10.36 -27.33 7.27
CA TYR A 149 -9.71 -26.81 6.09
C TYR A 149 -8.27 -27.35 5.97
N GLN A 150 -7.94 -27.93 4.81
CA GLN A 150 -6.60 -28.36 4.49
C GLN A 150 -5.95 -27.36 3.55
N HIS A 151 -4.93 -26.68 4.06
CA HIS A 151 -4.19 -25.73 3.25
C HIS A 151 -3.32 -26.46 2.20
N PRO A 152 -3.46 -26.14 0.89
CA PRO A 152 -2.69 -26.81 -0.15
C PRO A 152 -1.18 -26.66 0.05
N THR A 153 -0.43 -27.73 -0.08
CA THR A 153 1.02 -27.76 0.19
C THR A 153 1.79 -26.78 -0.72
N TRP A 154 1.37 -26.64 -1.97
CA TRP A 154 2.01 -25.73 -2.90
C TRP A 154 1.88 -24.25 -2.47
N MET A 155 0.70 -23.85 -1.97
CA MET A 155 0.49 -22.51 -1.42
C MET A 155 1.38 -22.25 -0.21
N LEU A 156 1.57 -23.26 0.63
CA LEU A 156 2.42 -23.16 1.80
C LEU A 156 3.89 -22.96 1.39
N VAL A 157 4.38 -23.70 0.41
CA VAL A 157 5.74 -23.58 -0.10
C VAL A 157 5.97 -22.18 -0.68
N PHE A 158 5.06 -21.71 -1.56
CA PHE A 158 5.16 -20.36 -2.12
C PHE A 158 5.05 -19.27 -1.05
N GLY A 159 4.19 -19.48 -0.04
CA GLY A 159 4.09 -18.56 1.09
C GLY A 159 5.37 -18.48 1.91
N ILE A 160 6.04 -19.61 2.18
CA ILE A 160 7.33 -19.63 2.89
C ILE A 160 8.42 -18.94 2.05
N ILE A 161 8.47 -19.23 0.75
CA ILE A 161 9.42 -18.55 -0.15
C ILE A 161 9.20 -17.04 -0.12
N ALA A 162 7.93 -16.59 -0.19
CA ALA A 162 7.60 -15.18 -0.12
C ALA A 162 8.05 -14.54 1.20
N VAL A 163 7.86 -15.20 2.34
CA VAL A 163 8.33 -14.72 3.66
C VAL A 163 9.86 -14.59 3.72
N ILE A 164 10.61 -15.49 3.06
CA ILE A 164 12.08 -15.45 3.09
C ILE A 164 12.64 -14.39 2.14
N VAL A 165 11.97 -14.14 1.02
CA VAL A 165 12.45 -13.23 -0.03
C VAL A 165 12.09 -11.76 0.26
N THR A 166 11.04 -11.52 1.09
CA THR A 166 10.60 -10.18 1.44
C THR A 166 11.27 -9.67 2.71
#